data_14c779a99bf95b3aa98dde353ac86f53
#
_entry.id   14c779a99bf95b3aa98dde353ac86f53
#
_cell.length_a   1.000
_cell.length_b   1.000
_cell.length_c   1.000
_cell.angle_alpha   90.00
_cell.angle_beta   90.00
_cell.angle_gamma   90.00
#
_symmetry.space_group_name_H-M   'P 1'
#
loop_
_entity.id
_entity.type
_entity.pdbx_description
1 polymer ?
#
loop_
_entity_poly.entity_id
_entity_poly.type
_entity_poly.pdbx_seq_one_letter_code
_entity_poly.pdbx_strand_id
1 'polypeptide(L)'
;MLLPRTLARSIAAEVLIFAGLGFLAFIVILLIQNLAQRLEELVAVGMTFRDASAVVIHLVGMVSPYAVPVGFLFGVLAAVGRLSADSEVTAMRSCGLGLGAIFGPVIAIAVALALLTALLMIRVEPAARKDLRAMLANVASRGAIFTPGRFRTVGGRVLYIQSRDVDDESLLKRIFIADRSNPKRPFLIFAQSARFRFDPD
;
A
#
# COMPACT_ATOMS: atom_id res chain seq x y z
N MET A 1 -39.74 15.38 -12.14
CA MET A 1 -40.39 14.10 -11.78
C MET A 1 -39.33 13.26 -11.05
N LEU A 2 -39.59 12.84 -9.80
CA LEU A 2 -38.61 12.05 -9.01
C LEU A 2 -38.62 10.62 -9.51
N LEU A 3 -37.45 10.01 -9.63
CA LEU A 3 -37.29 8.59 -9.99
C LEU A 3 -38.01 7.71 -8.94
N PRO A 4 -38.80 6.71 -9.34
CA PRO A 4 -39.35 5.76 -8.36
C PRO A 4 -38.22 5.10 -7.57
N ARG A 5 -38.40 5.01 -6.26
CA ARG A 5 -37.38 4.51 -5.32
C ARG A 5 -36.80 3.13 -5.70
N THR A 6 -37.64 2.29 -6.29
CA THR A 6 -37.24 0.96 -6.77
C THR A 6 -36.20 1.04 -7.89
N LEU A 7 -36.44 1.90 -8.89
CA LEU A 7 -35.57 2.08 -10.03
C LEU A 7 -34.25 2.75 -9.61
N ALA A 8 -34.31 3.76 -8.74
CA ALA A 8 -33.14 4.39 -8.17
C ALA A 8 -32.23 3.38 -7.42
N ARG A 9 -32.86 2.49 -6.64
CA ARG A 9 -32.14 1.45 -5.90
C ARG A 9 -31.52 0.40 -6.83
N SER A 10 -32.21 0.03 -7.92
CA SER A 10 -31.69 -0.91 -8.91
C SER A 10 -30.46 -0.36 -9.60
N ILE A 11 -30.50 0.87 -10.10
CA ILE A 11 -29.34 1.55 -10.73
C ILE A 11 -28.18 1.69 -9.73
N ALA A 12 -28.48 2.12 -8.50
CA ALA A 12 -27.47 2.27 -7.46
C ALA A 12 -26.79 0.93 -7.12
N ALA A 13 -27.57 -0.13 -6.97
CA ALA A 13 -27.04 -1.47 -6.67
C ALA A 13 -26.13 -1.98 -7.78
N GLU A 14 -26.54 -1.78 -9.02
CA GLU A 14 -25.78 -2.20 -10.17
C GLU A 14 -24.44 -1.46 -10.28
N VAL A 15 -24.45 -0.14 -10.14
CA VAL A 15 -23.22 0.67 -10.10
C VAL A 15 -22.31 0.21 -8.97
N LEU A 16 -22.83 -0.06 -7.78
CA LEU A 16 -22.04 -0.52 -6.64
C LEU A 16 -21.45 -1.91 -6.84
N ILE A 17 -22.18 -2.83 -7.46
CA ILE A 17 -21.66 -4.18 -7.77
C ILE A 17 -20.49 -4.09 -8.73
N PHE A 18 -20.64 -3.37 -9.85
CA PHE A 18 -19.55 -3.20 -10.81
C PHE A 18 -18.41 -2.36 -10.25
N ALA A 19 -18.71 -1.36 -9.40
CA ALA A 19 -17.67 -0.58 -8.70
C ALA A 19 -16.87 -1.46 -7.72
N GLY A 20 -17.54 -2.38 -7.02
CA GLY A 20 -16.87 -3.35 -6.15
C GLY A 20 -15.94 -4.29 -6.91
N LEU A 21 -16.39 -4.79 -8.06
CA LEU A 21 -15.57 -5.62 -8.96
C LEU A 21 -14.37 -4.84 -9.50
N GLY A 22 -14.58 -3.61 -9.96
CA GLY A 22 -13.52 -2.73 -10.44
C GLY A 22 -12.52 -2.37 -9.33
N PHE A 23 -13.01 -2.08 -8.13
CA PHE A 23 -12.17 -1.85 -6.95
C PHE A 23 -11.30 -3.06 -6.63
N LEU A 24 -11.89 -4.27 -6.59
CA LEU A 24 -11.16 -5.50 -6.30
C LEU A 24 -10.08 -5.77 -7.34
N ALA A 25 -10.41 -5.64 -8.62
CA ALA A 25 -9.44 -5.83 -9.70
C ALA A 25 -8.29 -4.83 -9.59
N PHE A 26 -8.60 -3.55 -9.38
CA PHE A 26 -7.60 -2.49 -9.36
C PHE A 26 -6.72 -2.55 -8.09
N ILE A 27 -7.30 -2.87 -6.93
CA ILE A 27 -6.51 -3.01 -5.70
C ILE A 27 -5.51 -4.17 -5.80
N VAL A 28 -5.89 -5.29 -6.42
CA VAL A 28 -4.99 -6.42 -6.65
C VAL A 28 -3.82 -6.01 -7.55
N ILE A 29 -4.09 -5.29 -8.64
CA ILE A 29 -3.05 -4.79 -9.55
C ILE A 29 -2.08 -3.87 -8.79
N LEU A 30 -2.60 -2.91 -8.02
CA LEU A 30 -1.77 -2.00 -7.23
C LEU A 30 -0.96 -2.72 -6.14
N LEU A 31 -1.54 -3.75 -5.49
CA LEU A 31 -0.83 -4.55 -4.50
C LEU A 31 0.33 -5.32 -5.14
N ILE A 32 0.09 -5.98 -6.27
CA ILE A 32 1.14 -6.71 -7.00
C ILE A 32 2.26 -5.76 -7.40
N GLN A 33 1.94 -4.59 -7.95
CA GLN A 33 2.92 -3.58 -8.35
C GLN A 33 3.76 -3.08 -7.16
N ASN A 34 3.10 -2.71 -6.05
CA ASN A 34 3.80 -2.24 -4.85
C ASN A 34 4.63 -3.34 -4.18
N LEU A 35 4.14 -4.58 -4.18
CA LEU A 35 4.87 -5.71 -3.64
C LEU A 35 6.10 -6.04 -4.49
N ALA A 36 5.95 -6.06 -5.83
CA ALA A 36 7.05 -6.30 -6.74
C ALA A 36 8.19 -5.28 -6.59
N GLN A 37 7.86 -4.00 -6.43
CA GLN A 37 8.84 -2.93 -6.19
C GLN A 37 9.62 -3.09 -4.89
N ARG A 38 9.07 -3.79 -3.90
CA ARG A 38 9.69 -3.98 -2.57
C ARG A 38 10.24 -5.38 -2.35
N LEU A 39 10.08 -6.29 -3.31
CA LEU A 39 10.47 -7.69 -3.18
C LEU A 39 11.94 -7.86 -2.80
N GLU A 40 12.84 -7.08 -3.41
CA GLU A 40 14.27 -7.12 -3.10
C GLU A 40 14.57 -6.72 -1.65
N GLU A 41 13.87 -5.69 -1.13
CA GLU A 41 14.01 -5.24 0.25
C GLU A 41 13.46 -6.30 1.22
N LEU A 42 12.31 -6.90 0.90
CA LEU A 42 11.63 -7.90 1.72
C LEU A 42 12.43 -9.20 1.82
N VAL A 43 12.97 -9.69 0.70
CA VAL A 43 13.79 -10.91 0.66
C VAL A 43 15.15 -10.68 1.34
N ALA A 44 15.76 -9.50 1.17
CA ALA A 44 17.04 -9.19 1.78
C ALA A 44 17.02 -9.18 3.31
N VAL A 45 15.85 -9.03 3.93
CA VAL A 45 15.67 -8.90 5.38
C VAL A 45 15.25 -10.22 6.04
N GLY A 46 15.01 -11.30 5.25
CA GLY A 46 14.62 -12.62 5.79
C GLY A 46 13.26 -12.59 6.50
N MET A 47 12.26 -11.97 5.89
CA MET A 47 10.93 -11.79 6.47
C MET A 47 10.19 -13.12 6.73
N THR A 48 9.53 -13.20 7.89
CA THR A 48 8.61 -14.28 8.22
C THR A 48 7.28 -14.08 7.48
N PHE A 49 6.52 -15.16 7.25
CA PHE A 49 5.18 -15.10 6.64
C PHE A 49 4.22 -14.12 7.35
N ARG A 50 4.32 -14.02 8.67
CA ARG A 50 3.56 -13.07 9.49
C ARG A 50 3.91 -11.62 9.15
N ASP A 51 5.18 -11.33 8.93
CA ASP A 51 5.63 -9.99 8.55
C ASP A 51 5.14 -9.64 7.14
N ALA A 52 5.17 -10.59 6.21
CA ALA A 52 4.66 -10.41 4.86
C ALA A 52 3.15 -10.09 4.85
N SER A 53 2.35 -10.78 5.67
CA SER A 53 0.91 -10.50 5.78
C SER A 53 0.62 -9.11 6.35
N ALA A 54 1.40 -8.68 7.34
CA ALA A 54 1.28 -7.33 7.89
C ALA A 54 1.65 -6.25 6.86
N VAL A 55 2.69 -6.48 6.06
CA VAL A 55 3.03 -5.57 4.93
C VAL A 55 1.86 -5.44 3.96
N VAL A 56 1.22 -6.55 3.58
CA VAL A 56 0.06 -6.52 2.67
C VAL A 56 -1.08 -5.71 3.25
N ILE A 57 -1.41 -5.87 4.54
CA ILE A 57 -2.47 -5.10 5.21
C ILE A 57 -2.18 -3.59 5.16
N HIS A 58 -0.95 -3.18 5.45
CA HIS A 58 -0.57 -1.76 5.38
C HIS A 58 -0.57 -1.23 3.93
N LEU A 59 -0.16 -2.07 2.95
CA LEU A 59 -0.25 -1.70 1.54
C LEU A 59 -1.69 -1.50 1.09
N VAL A 60 -2.64 -2.33 1.52
CA VAL A 60 -4.08 -2.13 1.25
C VAL A 60 -4.52 -0.75 1.72
N GLY A 61 -4.17 -0.36 2.95
CA GLY A 61 -4.48 0.98 3.48
C GLY A 61 -3.89 2.12 2.64
N MET A 62 -2.67 1.93 2.11
CA MET A 62 -2.00 2.94 1.27
C MET A 62 -2.60 3.09 -0.12
N VAL A 63 -3.05 1.99 -0.75
CA VAL A 63 -3.53 2.01 -2.14
C VAL A 63 -5.04 2.18 -2.25
N SER A 64 -5.80 1.95 -1.18
CA SER A 64 -7.27 2.07 -1.17
C SER A 64 -7.80 3.43 -1.63
N PRO A 65 -7.21 4.59 -1.24
CA PRO A 65 -7.68 5.90 -1.69
C PRO A 65 -7.65 6.07 -3.21
N TYR A 66 -6.72 5.39 -3.88
CA TYR A 66 -6.58 5.43 -5.34
C TYR A 66 -7.47 4.40 -6.03
N ALA A 67 -7.70 3.24 -5.40
CA ALA A 67 -8.52 2.18 -5.95
C ALA A 67 -10.02 2.52 -5.93
N VAL A 68 -10.51 3.23 -4.91
CA VAL A 68 -11.93 3.59 -4.77
C VAL A 68 -12.45 4.41 -5.96
N PRO A 69 -11.85 5.56 -6.35
CA PRO A 69 -12.37 6.36 -7.46
C PRO A 69 -12.27 5.64 -8.81
N VAL A 70 -11.21 4.85 -9.02
CA VAL A 70 -11.05 4.08 -10.28
C VAL A 70 -12.07 2.95 -10.36
N GLY A 71 -12.28 2.24 -9.25
CA GLY A 71 -13.34 1.22 -9.16
C GLY A 71 -14.72 1.79 -9.39
N PHE A 72 -15.01 2.96 -8.82
CA PHE A 72 -16.27 3.65 -9.06
C PHE A 72 -16.45 4.08 -10.52
N LEU A 73 -15.43 4.64 -11.15
CA LEU A 73 -15.46 5.00 -12.57
C LEU A 73 -15.76 3.78 -13.44
N PHE A 74 -15.08 2.66 -13.18
CA PHE A 74 -15.35 1.40 -13.86
C PHE A 74 -16.82 0.96 -13.64
N GLY A 75 -17.31 1.05 -12.41
CA GLY A 75 -18.66 0.70 -12.05
C GLY A 75 -19.72 1.51 -12.81
N VAL A 76 -19.51 2.83 -12.90
CA VAL A 76 -20.41 3.72 -13.65
C VAL A 76 -20.39 3.38 -15.14
N LEU A 77 -19.21 3.19 -15.73
CA LEU A 77 -19.07 2.87 -17.16
C LEU A 77 -19.72 1.52 -17.49
N ALA A 78 -19.49 0.49 -16.67
CA ALA A 78 -20.06 -0.83 -16.88
C ALA A 78 -21.59 -0.83 -16.73
N ALA A 79 -22.12 -0.22 -15.65
CA ALA A 79 -23.54 -0.15 -15.40
C ALA A 79 -24.28 0.65 -16.49
N VAL A 80 -23.78 1.85 -16.83
CA VAL A 80 -24.39 2.68 -17.87
C VAL A 80 -24.27 2.02 -19.24
N GLY A 81 -23.14 1.37 -19.52
CA GLY A 81 -22.93 0.61 -20.76
C GLY A 81 -23.96 -0.49 -20.91
N ARG A 82 -24.20 -1.28 -19.86
CA ARG A 82 -25.23 -2.34 -19.85
C ARG A 82 -26.64 -1.78 -20.01
N LEU A 83 -27.03 -0.80 -19.19
CA LEU A 83 -28.31 -0.15 -19.28
C LEU A 83 -28.62 0.45 -20.68
N SER A 84 -27.54 0.93 -21.35
CA SER A 84 -27.63 1.47 -22.70
C SER A 84 -27.78 0.34 -23.74
N ALA A 85 -27.03 -0.75 -23.60
CA ALA A 85 -27.11 -1.92 -24.49
C ALA A 85 -28.50 -2.58 -24.42
N ASP A 86 -29.06 -2.67 -23.23
CA ASP A 86 -30.40 -3.24 -23.00
C ASP A 86 -31.54 -2.24 -23.36
N SER A 87 -31.20 -1.06 -23.91
CA SER A 87 -32.15 0.02 -24.25
C SER A 87 -32.96 0.53 -23.06
N GLU A 88 -32.62 0.19 -21.83
CA GLU A 88 -33.33 0.62 -20.62
C GLU A 88 -33.28 2.15 -20.43
N VAL A 89 -32.17 2.80 -20.74
CA VAL A 89 -32.02 4.27 -20.71
C VAL A 89 -33.01 4.92 -21.70
N THR A 90 -33.15 4.34 -22.89
CA THR A 90 -34.06 4.85 -23.92
C THR A 90 -35.52 4.67 -23.49
N ALA A 91 -35.88 3.52 -22.93
CA ALA A 91 -37.20 3.25 -22.39
C ALA A 91 -37.57 4.22 -21.24
N MET A 92 -36.64 4.46 -20.31
CA MET A 92 -36.87 5.43 -19.23
C MET A 92 -37.06 6.86 -19.76
N ARG A 93 -36.33 7.26 -20.78
CA ARG A 93 -36.48 8.58 -21.43
C ARG A 93 -37.83 8.69 -22.18
N SER A 94 -38.27 7.63 -22.84
CA SER A 94 -39.58 7.60 -23.49
C SER A 94 -40.74 7.76 -22.50
N CYS A 95 -40.55 7.29 -21.25
CA CYS A 95 -41.48 7.54 -20.15
C CYS A 95 -41.41 8.96 -19.55
N GLY A 96 -40.64 9.87 -20.16
CA GLY A 96 -40.50 11.25 -19.72
C GLY A 96 -39.49 11.49 -18.57
N LEU A 97 -38.70 10.50 -18.24
CA LEU A 97 -37.66 10.66 -17.22
C LEU A 97 -36.43 11.43 -17.79
N GLY A 98 -36.08 12.55 -17.15
CA GLY A 98 -34.87 13.33 -17.49
C GLY A 98 -33.61 12.62 -17.06
N LEU A 99 -32.48 12.89 -17.77
CA LEU A 99 -31.16 12.33 -17.42
C LEU A 99 -30.72 12.65 -15.98
N GLY A 100 -31.02 13.84 -15.48
CA GLY A 100 -30.71 14.20 -14.09
C GLY A 100 -31.42 13.33 -13.06
N ALA A 101 -32.67 12.84 -13.38
CA ALA A 101 -33.35 11.89 -12.51
C ALA A 101 -32.67 10.51 -12.55
N ILE A 102 -32.29 10.02 -13.73
CA ILE A 102 -31.65 8.72 -13.92
C ILE A 102 -30.28 8.67 -13.22
N PHE A 103 -29.45 9.73 -13.37
CA PHE A 103 -28.11 9.80 -12.78
C PHE A 103 -28.10 10.32 -11.33
N GLY A 104 -29.22 10.80 -10.79
CA GLY A 104 -29.31 11.28 -9.41
C GLY A 104 -28.73 10.31 -8.37
N PRO A 105 -29.12 9.02 -8.38
CA PRO A 105 -28.57 8.01 -7.47
C PRO A 105 -27.06 7.81 -7.64
N VAL A 106 -26.55 7.88 -8.87
CA VAL A 106 -25.12 7.74 -9.18
C VAL A 106 -24.33 8.90 -8.61
N ILE A 107 -24.84 10.12 -8.75
CA ILE A 107 -24.23 11.34 -8.18
C ILE A 107 -24.21 11.27 -6.65
N ALA A 108 -25.26 10.79 -6.02
CA ALA A 108 -25.29 10.61 -4.56
C ALA A 108 -24.20 9.64 -4.09
N ILE A 109 -24.04 8.51 -4.80
CA ILE A 109 -22.96 7.55 -4.52
C ILE A 109 -21.58 8.19 -4.77
N ALA A 110 -21.42 8.95 -5.85
CA ALA A 110 -20.18 9.65 -6.16
C ALA A 110 -19.74 10.58 -5.03
N VAL A 111 -20.68 11.38 -4.49
CA VAL A 111 -20.42 12.27 -3.35
C VAL A 111 -20.02 11.47 -2.11
N ALA A 112 -20.75 10.40 -1.79
CA ALA A 112 -20.44 9.55 -0.64
C ALA A 112 -19.03 8.91 -0.76
N LEU A 113 -18.70 8.39 -1.95
CA LEU A 113 -17.37 7.81 -2.21
C LEU A 113 -16.26 8.86 -2.25
N ALA A 114 -16.54 10.08 -2.71
CA ALA A 114 -15.58 11.18 -2.64
C ALA A 114 -15.23 11.55 -1.20
N LEU A 115 -16.23 11.62 -0.31
CA LEU A 115 -16.03 11.84 1.11
C LEU A 115 -15.26 10.69 1.77
N LEU A 116 -15.59 9.45 1.42
CA LEU A 116 -14.87 8.27 1.88
C LEU A 116 -13.41 8.31 1.43
N THR A 117 -13.16 8.61 0.15
CA THR A 117 -11.79 8.73 -0.40
C THR A 117 -11.00 9.82 0.31
N ALA A 118 -11.61 10.98 0.56
CA ALA A 118 -10.99 12.06 1.32
C ALA A 118 -10.62 11.62 2.75
N LEU A 119 -11.51 10.90 3.43
CA LEU A 119 -11.25 10.35 4.77
C LEU A 119 -10.10 9.33 4.74
N LEU A 120 -10.08 8.42 3.77
CA LEU A 120 -9.01 7.46 3.59
C LEU A 120 -7.66 8.15 3.36
N MET A 121 -7.64 9.20 2.52
CA MET A 121 -6.41 9.95 2.17
C MET A 121 -5.87 10.76 3.37
N ILE A 122 -6.75 11.31 4.20
CA ILE A 122 -6.35 12.14 5.35
C ILE A 122 -5.98 11.29 6.57
N ARG A 123 -6.65 10.15 6.80
CA ARG A 123 -6.50 9.36 8.03
C ARG A 123 -5.78 8.02 7.80
N VAL A 124 -6.25 7.23 6.86
CA VAL A 124 -5.81 5.83 6.69
C VAL A 124 -4.45 5.75 6.00
N GLU A 125 -4.28 6.45 4.89
CA GLU A 125 -3.04 6.41 4.11
C GLU A 125 -1.81 6.87 4.92
N PRO A 126 -1.81 8.03 5.63
CA PRO A 126 -0.66 8.47 6.40
C PRO A 126 -0.34 7.51 7.57
N ALA A 127 -1.37 6.98 8.24
CA ALA A 127 -1.19 5.98 9.31
C ALA A 127 -0.54 4.71 8.74
N ALA A 128 -1.09 4.15 7.66
CA ALA A 128 -0.55 2.96 7.02
C ALA A 128 0.90 3.15 6.54
N ARG A 129 1.24 4.33 5.99
CA ARG A 129 2.63 4.67 5.59
C ARG A 129 3.58 4.74 6.78
N LYS A 130 3.15 5.32 7.90
CA LYS A 130 3.94 5.42 9.13
C LYS A 130 4.20 4.05 9.72
N ASP A 131 3.15 3.23 9.84
CA ASP A 131 3.23 1.90 10.43
C ASP A 131 4.08 0.96 9.57
N LEU A 132 3.94 1.01 8.26
CA LEU A 132 4.79 0.26 7.33
C LEU A 132 6.27 0.64 7.47
N ARG A 133 6.60 1.93 7.56
CA ARG A 133 7.98 2.38 7.76
C ARG A 133 8.55 1.92 9.10
N ALA A 134 7.78 2.02 10.18
CA ALA A 134 8.18 1.56 11.50
C ALA A 134 8.40 0.04 11.51
N MET A 135 7.51 -0.72 10.88
CA MET A 135 7.63 -2.15 10.74
C MET A 135 8.89 -2.55 9.94
N LEU A 136 9.11 -1.94 8.77
CA LEU A 136 10.30 -2.21 7.96
C LEU A 136 11.59 -1.85 8.70
N ALA A 137 11.60 -0.75 9.46
CA ALA A 137 12.74 -0.38 10.32
C ALA A 137 13.00 -1.42 11.41
N ASN A 138 11.96 -1.92 12.06
CA ASN A 138 12.07 -2.97 13.09
C ASN A 138 12.56 -4.31 12.51
N VAL A 139 12.07 -4.70 11.34
CA VAL A 139 12.53 -5.93 10.66
C VAL A 139 13.96 -5.75 10.18
N ALA A 140 14.30 -4.58 9.62
CA ALA A 140 15.67 -4.23 9.25
C ALA A 140 16.62 -4.26 10.44
N SER A 141 16.21 -3.78 11.61
CA SER A 141 17.04 -3.83 12.81
C SER A 141 17.27 -5.25 13.34
N ARG A 142 16.32 -6.17 13.14
CA ARG A 142 16.44 -7.58 13.57
C ARG A 142 17.31 -8.43 12.64
N GLY A 143 17.27 -8.20 11.33
CA GLY A 143 17.90 -9.07 10.35
C GLY A 143 19.04 -8.42 9.53
N ALA A 144 18.95 -7.13 9.28
CA ALA A 144 19.75 -6.47 8.26
C ALA A 144 21.08 -5.90 8.73
N ILE A 145 21.27 -5.67 10.03
CA ILE A 145 22.54 -5.16 10.58
C ILE A 145 23.65 -6.22 10.44
N PHE A 146 23.28 -7.49 10.30
CA PHE A 146 24.18 -8.62 10.48
C PHE A 146 24.32 -9.57 9.29
N THR A 147 23.93 -9.18 8.05
CA THR A 147 24.22 -10.03 6.88
C THR A 147 25.70 -9.96 6.52
N PRO A 148 26.49 -11.03 6.71
CA PRO A 148 27.92 -11.07 6.35
C PRO A 148 28.11 -10.86 4.85
N GLY A 149 29.23 -10.23 4.47
CA GLY A 149 29.69 -10.14 3.07
C GLY A 149 29.11 -9.00 2.24
N ARG A 150 28.34 -8.06 2.82
CA ARG A 150 27.79 -6.90 2.07
C ARG A 150 28.13 -5.56 2.76
N PHE A 151 28.45 -4.57 1.94
CA PHE A 151 28.55 -3.18 2.41
C PHE A 151 27.13 -2.61 2.59
N ARG A 152 26.89 -1.99 3.75
CA ARG A 152 25.63 -1.31 4.05
C ARG A 152 25.86 0.09 4.55
N THR A 153 24.99 1.00 4.10
CA THR A 153 25.00 2.38 4.59
C THR A 153 23.86 2.56 5.59
N VAL A 154 24.22 2.84 6.84
CA VAL A 154 23.26 3.09 7.92
C VAL A 154 23.62 4.45 8.53
N GLY A 155 22.69 5.43 8.46
CA GLY A 155 22.91 6.75 9.08
C GLY A 155 24.14 7.52 8.58
N GLY A 156 24.52 7.38 7.30
CA GLY A 156 25.73 8.02 6.75
C GLY A 156 27.04 7.26 7.03
N ARG A 157 26.96 6.09 7.69
CA ARG A 157 28.08 5.19 7.96
C ARG A 157 28.00 3.97 7.07
N VAL A 158 29.11 3.62 6.45
CA VAL A 158 29.22 2.38 5.67
C VAL A 158 29.75 1.29 6.60
N LEU A 159 28.95 0.25 6.80
CA LEU A 159 29.27 -0.91 7.63
C LEU A 159 29.51 -2.12 6.72
N TYR A 160 30.60 -2.84 6.96
CA TYR A 160 30.88 -4.13 6.35
C TYR A 160 31.21 -5.15 7.45
N ILE A 161 30.57 -6.32 7.39
CA ILE A 161 30.80 -7.43 8.32
C ILE A 161 31.21 -8.62 7.49
N GLN A 162 32.37 -9.23 7.78
CA GLN A 162 32.87 -10.33 6.97
C GLN A 162 32.22 -11.66 7.36
N SER A 163 32.09 -11.93 8.66
CA SER A 163 31.49 -13.19 9.15
C SER A 163 30.87 -13.00 10.53
N ARG A 164 29.93 -13.89 10.85
CA ARG A 164 29.29 -14.01 12.15
C ARG A 164 29.77 -15.29 12.81
N ASP A 165 29.91 -15.31 14.12
CA ASP A 165 30.22 -16.55 14.83
C ASP A 165 29.03 -17.52 14.79
N VAL A 166 29.31 -18.83 14.66
CA VAL A 166 28.26 -19.85 14.54
C VAL A 166 27.65 -20.16 15.90
N ASP A 167 28.44 -20.02 16.99
CA ASP A 167 28.06 -20.37 18.35
C ASP A 167 27.51 -19.19 19.17
N ASP A 168 27.87 -17.95 18.80
CA ASP A 168 27.40 -16.73 19.46
C ASP A 168 26.89 -15.72 18.42
N GLU A 169 25.56 -15.69 18.21
CA GLU A 169 24.92 -14.80 17.27
C GLU A 169 25.16 -13.30 17.52
N SER A 170 25.61 -12.93 18.73
CA SER A 170 25.94 -11.56 19.09
C SER A 170 27.38 -11.15 18.72
N LEU A 171 28.24 -12.13 18.35
CA LEU A 171 29.64 -11.90 18.05
C LEU A 171 29.87 -11.77 16.53
N LEU A 172 30.26 -10.60 16.11
CA LEU A 172 30.60 -10.31 14.72
C LEU A 172 32.12 -10.29 14.54
N LYS A 173 32.62 -10.91 13.47
CA LYS A 173 34.07 -10.98 13.17
C LYS A 173 34.38 -10.15 11.93
N ARG A 174 35.52 -9.43 12.00
CA ARG A 174 36.11 -8.56 10.97
C ARG A 174 35.09 -7.52 10.47
N ILE A 175 34.93 -6.48 11.30
CA ILE A 175 34.02 -5.37 11.04
C ILE A 175 34.82 -4.21 10.48
N PHE A 176 34.29 -3.60 9.43
CA PHE A 176 34.76 -2.36 8.87
C PHE A 176 33.63 -1.32 8.93
N ILE A 177 33.93 -0.17 9.53
CA ILE A 177 33.01 0.96 9.61
C ILE A 177 33.69 2.18 9.03
N ALA A 178 33.13 2.76 7.97
CA ALA A 178 33.53 4.05 7.45
C ALA A 178 32.47 5.09 7.81
N ASP A 179 32.79 6.02 8.68
CA ASP A 179 31.91 7.13 9.04
C ASP A 179 32.18 8.31 8.10
N ARG A 180 31.16 8.63 7.27
CA ARG A 180 31.17 9.78 6.36
C ARG A 180 30.15 10.85 6.80
N SER A 181 29.65 10.78 8.01
CA SER A 181 28.67 11.76 8.52
C SER A 181 29.26 13.16 8.62
N ASN A 182 30.58 13.28 8.80
CA ASN A 182 31.29 14.55 8.77
C ASN A 182 32.29 14.60 7.61
N PRO A 183 32.00 15.36 6.53
CA PRO A 183 32.89 15.45 5.37
C PRO A 183 34.31 15.97 5.68
N LYS A 184 34.45 16.73 6.77
CA LYS A 184 35.76 17.33 7.17
C LYS A 184 36.61 16.39 7.98
N ARG A 185 36.07 15.29 8.53
CA ARG A 185 36.84 14.31 9.34
C ARG A 185 36.24 12.91 9.14
N PRO A 186 36.41 12.29 7.98
CA PRO A 186 36.03 10.89 7.82
C PRO A 186 36.94 10.02 8.67
N PHE A 187 36.38 9.04 9.39
CA PHE A 187 37.19 8.07 10.10
C PHE A 187 36.79 6.64 9.74
N LEU A 188 37.78 5.76 9.83
CA LEU A 188 37.64 4.35 9.52
C LEU A 188 37.92 3.55 10.78
N ILE A 189 37.03 2.62 11.12
CA ILE A 189 37.21 1.70 12.24
C ILE A 189 37.35 0.29 11.67
N PHE A 190 38.43 -0.40 12.05
CA PHE A 190 38.64 -1.81 11.80
C PHE A 190 38.60 -2.53 13.14
N ALA A 191 37.68 -3.49 13.30
CA ALA A 191 37.62 -4.31 14.50
C ALA A 191 37.66 -5.80 14.13
N GLN A 192 38.52 -6.55 14.86
CA GLN A 192 38.59 -8.01 14.67
C GLN A 192 37.32 -8.70 15.16
N SER A 193 36.72 -8.19 16.22
CA SER A 193 35.46 -8.67 16.76
C SER A 193 34.71 -7.55 17.46
N ALA A 194 33.38 -7.56 17.38
CA ALA A 194 32.52 -6.71 18.19
C ALA A 194 31.31 -7.49 18.65
N ARG A 195 30.87 -7.20 19.88
CA ARG A 195 29.65 -7.76 20.45
C ARG A 195 28.58 -6.69 20.46
N PHE A 196 27.44 -6.99 19.84
CA PHE A 196 26.28 -6.11 19.88
C PHE A 196 25.40 -6.47 21.06
N ARG A 197 25.03 -5.47 21.84
CA ARG A 197 24.05 -5.57 22.91
C ARG A 197 22.88 -4.67 22.52
N PHE A 198 21.69 -5.24 22.34
CA PHE A 198 20.48 -4.43 22.22
C PHE A 198 20.10 -3.93 23.59
N ASP A 199 20.04 -2.61 23.76
CA ASP A 199 19.38 -1.98 24.90
C ASP A 199 17.95 -1.70 24.48
N PRO A 200 16.95 -2.25 25.19
CA PRO A 200 15.55 -2.13 24.77
C PRO A 200 14.83 -0.88 25.33
N ASP A 201 15.57 0.22 25.69
CA ASP A 201 14.97 1.47 26.14
C ASP A 201 14.49 2.37 24.99
#